data_3a503c069fe6bc862c9bdbd1d98cccf5
#
_entry.id   3a503c069fe6bc862c9bdbd1d98cccf5
#
_cell.length_a   1.000
_cell.length_b   1.000
_cell.length_c   1.000
_cell.angle_alpha   90.00
_cell.angle_beta   90.00
_cell.angle_gamma   90.00
#
_symmetry.space_group_name_H-M   'P 1'
#
loop_
_entity.id
_entity.type
_entity.pdbx_description
1 polymer ?
#
loop_
_entity_poly.entity_id
_entity_poly.type
_entity_poly.pdbx_seq_one_letter_code
_entity_poly.pdbx_strand_id
1 'polypeptide(L)'
;MFTRPPTGSGKLSAVSFRKERDTLGEVLVPADALYGAQTQRAVENYPISGLREHPLFIRAFVYLKKAAALANAEHKAMDETMAAAIAAACDDILANEEEHRKNFVVGVFQAGAGTSFNMNCNEVIANLANVKLGGKIGEYK
;
A
#
# COMPACT_ATOMS: atom_id res chain seq x y z
N MET A 1 15.03 -15.83 47.62
CA MET A 1 15.39 -16.64 46.46
C MET A 1 14.77 -15.94 45.25
N PHE A 2 15.51 -15.05 44.57
CA PHE A 2 15.02 -14.26 43.44
C PHE A 2 15.31 -15.05 42.15
N THR A 3 14.27 -15.48 41.47
CA THR A 3 14.37 -16.13 40.17
C THR A 3 14.53 -15.06 39.07
N ARG A 4 15.62 -15.16 38.35
CA ARG A 4 15.99 -14.33 37.20
C ARG A 4 14.99 -14.56 36.05
N PRO A 5 14.45 -13.51 35.39
CA PRO A 5 13.59 -13.70 34.22
C PRO A 5 14.38 -14.23 33.02
N PRO A 6 13.78 -15.02 32.13
CA PRO A 6 14.47 -15.58 30.98
C PRO A 6 14.85 -14.48 29.97
N THR A 7 16.12 -14.44 29.61
CA THR A 7 16.67 -13.61 28.54
C THR A 7 16.27 -14.24 27.21
N GLY A 8 15.11 -13.88 26.69
CA GLY A 8 14.74 -14.16 25.33
C GLY A 8 15.41 -13.16 24.37
N SER A 9 16.51 -13.54 23.74
CA SER A 9 17.08 -12.81 22.62
C SER A 9 16.22 -13.00 21.38
N GLY A 10 15.09 -12.29 21.30
CA GLY A 10 14.37 -12.12 20.05
C GLY A 10 15.30 -11.38 19.09
N LYS A 11 15.78 -12.05 18.04
CA LYS A 11 16.44 -11.41 16.92
C LYS A 11 15.44 -10.40 16.35
N LEU A 12 15.66 -9.11 16.61
CA LEU A 12 15.07 -8.04 15.82
C LEU A 12 15.58 -8.24 14.40
N SER A 13 14.73 -8.76 13.51
CA SER A 13 15.04 -8.81 12.09
C SER A 13 15.26 -7.37 11.65
N ALA A 14 16.45 -7.06 11.16
CA ALA A 14 16.76 -5.74 10.64
C ALA A 14 15.73 -5.42 9.53
N VAL A 15 14.95 -4.35 9.70
CA VAL A 15 14.03 -3.88 8.68
C VAL A 15 14.87 -3.49 7.47
N SER A 16 14.68 -4.19 6.36
CA SER A 16 15.31 -3.83 5.09
C SER A 16 14.47 -2.77 4.39
N PHE A 17 15.13 -1.89 3.65
CA PHE A 17 14.49 -0.81 2.89
C PHE A 17 14.86 -0.94 1.41
N ARG A 18 13.92 -0.53 0.54
CA ARG A 18 14.19 -0.27 -0.87
C ARG A 18 14.15 1.23 -1.13
N LYS A 19 14.90 1.67 -2.12
CA LYS A 19 14.86 3.05 -2.60
C LYS A 19 13.78 3.17 -3.66
N GLU A 20 12.90 4.13 -3.49
CA GLU A 20 11.96 4.59 -4.51
C GLU A 20 12.21 6.07 -4.82
N ARG A 21 11.70 6.54 -5.94
CA ARG A 21 11.86 7.92 -6.38
C ARG A 21 10.54 8.47 -6.90
N ASP A 22 10.21 9.66 -6.47
CA ASP A 22 9.14 10.47 -7.02
C ASP A 22 9.68 11.82 -7.52
N THR A 23 8.80 12.76 -7.84
CA THR A 23 9.17 14.12 -8.29
C THR A 23 9.92 14.94 -7.22
N LEU A 24 9.80 14.55 -5.95
CA LEU A 24 10.48 15.22 -4.82
C LEU A 24 11.85 14.60 -4.49
N GLY A 25 12.23 13.50 -5.16
CA GLY A 25 13.52 12.85 -4.96
C GLY A 25 13.42 11.42 -4.42
N GLU A 26 14.53 10.90 -3.88
CA GLU A 26 14.59 9.56 -3.31
C GLU A 26 13.94 9.50 -1.93
N VAL A 27 13.30 8.36 -1.64
CA VAL A 27 12.76 8.02 -0.33
C VAL A 27 12.98 6.53 -0.04
N LEU A 28 13.20 6.20 1.23
CA LEU A 28 13.34 4.82 1.69
C LEU A 28 11.98 4.27 2.11
N VAL A 29 11.56 3.18 1.48
CA VAL A 29 10.32 2.47 1.77
C VAL A 29 10.67 1.11 2.33
N PRO A 30 9.97 0.57 3.36
CA PRO A 30 10.22 -0.80 3.82
C PRO A 30 10.15 -1.79 2.65
N ALA A 31 11.11 -2.70 2.57
CA ALA A 31 11.29 -3.54 1.40
C ALA A 31 10.11 -4.47 1.08
N ASP A 32 9.37 -4.86 2.12
CA ASP A 32 8.19 -5.74 2.04
C ASP A 32 6.86 -4.98 1.92
N ALA A 33 6.86 -3.65 2.07
CA ALA A 33 5.65 -2.85 1.96
C ALA A 33 5.14 -2.78 0.52
N LEU A 34 3.84 -2.94 0.33
CA LEU A 34 3.20 -2.78 -0.98
C LEU A 34 2.92 -1.32 -1.34
N TYR A 35 2.99 -0.40 -0.38
CA TYR A 35 2.91 1.03 -0.69
C TYR A 35 4.26 1.57 -1.19
N GLY A 36 4.26 2.77 -1.73
CA GLY A 36 5.43 3.39 -2.35
C GLY A 36 5.82 4.73 -1.75
N ALA A 37 6.55 5.51 -2.55
CA ALA A 37 7.18 6.77 -2.16
C ALA A 37 6.19 7.81 -1.62
N GLN A 38 5.05 8.00 -2.27
CA GLN A 38 4.08 9.03 -1.87
C GLN A 38 3.41 8.69 -0.53
N THR A 39 3.08 7.43 -0.32
CA THR A 39 2.56 6.96 0.96
C THR A 39 3.58 7.11 2.07
N GLN A 40 4.84 6.74 1.83
CA GLN A 40 5.91 6.89 2.81
C GLN A 40 6.05 8.36 3.25
N ARG A 41 6.06 9.30 2.29
CA ARG A 41 6.10 10.73 2.61
C ARG A 41 4.87 11.19 3.41
N ALA A 42 3.68 10.68 3.09
CA ALA A 42 2.48 11.04 3.83
C ALA A 42 2.56 10.57 5.30
N VAL A 43 3.07 9.37 5.54
CA VAL A 43 3.30 8.85 6.90
C VAL A 43 4.29 9.71 7.68
N GLU A 44 5.38 10.14 7.03
CA GLU A 44 6.39 10.99 7.64
C GLU A 44 5.89 12.41 7.90
N ASN A 45 5.06 12.95 7.01
CA ASN A 45 4.54 14.32 7.11
C ASN A 45 3.39 14.46 8.13
N TYR A 46 2.62 13.40 8.39
CA TYR A 46 1.40 13.44 9.22
C TYR A 46 1.40 12.43 10.37
N PRO A 47 2.42 12.36 11.22
CA PRO A 47 2.47 11.44 12.36
C PRO A 47 1.65 11.99 13.55
N ILE A 48 0.33 12.20 13.37
CA ILE A 48 -0.49 12.99 14.30
C ILE A 48 -1.12 12.10 15.39
N SER A 49 -1.99 11.13 15.01
CA SER A 49 -2.79 10.40 16.01
C SER A 49 -2.49 8.91 16.09
N GLY A 50 -1.85 8.33 15.08
CA GLY A 50 -1.69 6.89 14.94
C GLY A 50 -2.98 6.14 14.57
N LEU A 51 -4.14 6.83 14.50
CA LEU A 51 -5.40 6.22 14.02
C LEU A 51 -5.32 5.95 12.54
N ARG A 52 -5.81 4.77 12.14
CA ARG A 52 -5.86 4.32 10.74
C ARG A 52 -7.29 4.35 10.24
N GLU A 53 -7.42 4.34 8.92
CA GLU A 53 -8.72 4.27 8.27
C GLU A 53 -9.49 2.99 8.64
N HIS A 54 -10.80 3.13 8.73
CA HIS A 54 -11.67 2.00 9.06
C HIS A 54 -11.62 0.93 7.94
N PRO A 55 -11.63 -0.38 8.25
CA PRO A 55 -11.58 -1.44 7.24
C PRO A 55 -12.64 -1.33 6.14
N LEU A 56 -13.86 -0.94 6.48
CA LEU A 56 -14.93 -0.73 5.50
C LEU A 56 -14.63 0.43 4.54
N PHE A 57 -13.90 1.46 4.99
CA PHE A 57 -13.46 2.56 4.13
C PHE A 57 -12.41 2.09 3.14
N ILE A 58 -11.42 1.31 3.60
CA ILE A 58 -10.42 0.68 2.73
C ILE A 58 -11.13 -0.19 1.68
N ARG A 59 -12.04 -1.05 2.10
CA ARG A 59 -12.83 -1.91 1.22
C ARG A 59 -13.58 -1.12 0.15
N ALA A 60 -14.26 -0.03 0.54
CA ALA A 60 -14.99 0.83 -0.39
C ALA A 60 -14.07 1.45 -1.45
N PHE A 61 -12.88 1.92 -1.05
CA PHE A 61 -11.88 2.45 -1.98
C PHE A 61 -11.36 1.38 -2.95
N VAL A 62 -11.11 0.17 -2.48
CA VAL A 62 -10.65 -0.94 -3.34
C VAL A 62 -11.73 -1.29 -4.38
N TYR A 63 -13.01 -1.36 -3.99
CA TYR A 63 -14.12 -1.53 -4.95
C TYR A 63 -14.18 -0.39 -5.97
N LEU A 64 -14.02 0.86 -5.51
CA LEU A 64 -14.01 2.02 -6.40
C LEU A 64 -12.88 1.92 -7.43
N LYS A 65 -11.66 1.56 -7.00
CA LYS A 65 -10.50 1.40 -7.91
C LYS A 65 -10.71 0.26 -8.90
N LYS A 66 -11.27 -0.87 -8.46
CA LYS A 66 -11.64 -1.98 -9.35
C LYS A 66 -12.65 -1.54 -10.40
N ALA A 67 -13.73 -0.90 -9.98
CA ALA A 67 -14.76 -0.42 -10.90
C ALA A 67 -14.21 0.58 -11.93
N ALA A 68 -13.36 1.52 -11.47
CA ALA A 68 -12.71 2.48 -12.35
C ALA A 68 -11.80 1.81 -13.39
N ALA A 69 -11.01 0.80 -13.00
CA ALA A 69 -10.15 0.07 -13.94
C ALA A 69 -10.98 -0.65 -15.02
N LEU A 70 -12.05 -1.33 -14.62
CA LEU A 70 -12.94 -2.05 -15.55
C LEU A 70 -13.66 -1.09 -16.50
N ALA A 71 -14.18 0.03 -15.99
CA ALA A 71 -14.83 1.05 -16.83
C ALA A 71 -13.83 1.68 -17.82
N ASN A 72 -12.60 1.99 -17.39
CA ASN A 72 -11.58 2.53 -18.26
C ASN A 72 -11.17 1.55 -19.37
N ALA A 73 -11.14 0.25 -19.11
CA ALA A 73 -10.90 -0.75 -20.13
C ALA A 73 -12.06 -0.83 -21.13
N GLU A 74 -13.31 -0.84 -20.65
CA GLU A 74 -14.50 -0.86 -21.51
C GLU A 74 -14.54 0.34 -22.47
N HIS A 75 -14.13 1.52 -21.99
CA HIS A 75 -14.04 2.73 -22.79
C HIS A 75 -12.70 2.88 -23.54
N LYS A 76 -11.85 1.85 -23.57
CA LYS A 76 -10.53 1.87 -24.23
C LYS A 76 -9.59 2.97 -23.76
N ALA A 77 -9.79 3.45 -22.54
CA ALA A 77 -8.92 4.42 -21.88
C ALA A 77 -7.75 3.75 -21.10
N MET A 78 -7.81 2.42 -20.98
CA MET A 78 -6.78 1.59 -20.34
C MET A 78 -6.64 0.28 -21.11
N ASP A 79 -5.43 -0.27 -21.16
CA ASP A 79 -5.17 -1.60 -21.72
C ASP A 79 -5.90 -2.68 -20.90
N GLU A 80 -6.52 -3.64 -21.60
CA GLU A 80 -7.32 -4.69 -20.98
C GLU A 80 -6.50 -5.60 -20.05
N THR A 81 -5.25 -5.88 -20.41
CA THR A 81 -4.35 -6.70 -19.59
C THR A 81 -4.00 -5.99 -18.28
N MET A 82 -3.73 -4.69 -18.37
CA MET A 82 -3.47 -3.84 -17.19
C MET A 82 -4.71 -3.75 -16.29
N ALA A 83 -5.88 -3.51 -16.87
CA ALA A 83 -7.14 -3.43 -16.13
C ALA A 83 -7.46 -4.76 -15.42
N ALA A 84 -7.24 -5.90 -16.08
CA ALA A 84 -7.41 -7.21 -15.51
C ALA A 84 -6.45 -7.45 -14.33
N ALA A 85 -5.18 -7.04 -14.45
CA ALA A 85 -4.21 -7.15 -13.36
C ALA A 85 -4.59 -6.28 -12.15
N ILE A 86 -5.07 -5.05 -12.38
CA ILE A 86 -5.58 -4.15 -11.34
C ILE A 86 -6.81 -4.77 -10.66
N ALA A 87 -7.77 -5.29 -11.44
CA ALA A 87 -8.96 -5.95 -10.90
C ALA A 87 -8.58 -7.16 -10.05
N ALA A 88 -7.66 -8.00 -10.52
CA ALA A 88 -7.16 -9.15 -9.77
C ALA A 88 -6.40 -8.77 -8.50
N ALA A 89 -5.66 -7.64 -8.51
CA ALA A 89 -5.03 -7.10 -7.31
C ALA A 89 -6.08 -6.61 -6.29
N CYS A 90 -7.14 -5.96 -6.75
CA CYS A 90 -8.25 -5.55 -5.89
C CYS A 90 -8.97 -6.76 -5.27
N ASP A 91 -9.22 -7.81 -6.06
CA ASP A 91 -9.84 -9.05 -5.56
C ASP A 91 -8.98 -9.74 -4.51
N ASP A 92 -7.67 -9.75 -4.67
CA ASP A 92 -6.72 -10.27 -3.70
C ASP A 92 -6.80 -9.50 -2.36
N ILE A 93 -6.80 -8.17 -2.42
CA ILE A 93 -6.97 -7.33 -1.22
C ILE A 93 -8.29 -7.62 -0.52
N LEU A 94 -9.40 -7.74 -1.27
CA LEU A 94 -10.73 -8.00 -0.72
C LEU A 94 -10.88 -9.40 -0.13
N ALA A 95 -10.19 -10.39 -0.68
CA ALA A 95 -10.18 -11.75 -0.17
C ALA A 95 -9.28 -11.93 1.07
N ASN A 96 -8.22 -11.11 1.19
CA ASN A 96 -7.19 -11.24 2.23
C ASN A 96 -7.01 -9.93 3.02
N GLU A 97 -8.12 -9.30 3.46
CA GLU A 97 -8.14 -7.96 4.07
C GLU A 97 -7.20 -7.82 5.28
N GLU A 98 -7.18 -8.81 6.17
CA GLU A 98 -6.32 -8.77 7.36
C GLU A 98 -4.83 -8.78 7.01
N GLU A 99 -4.44 -9.54 5.99
CA GLU A 99 -3.05 -9.60 5.52
C GLU A 99 -2.63 -8.27 4.89
N HIS A 100 -3.51 -7.69 4.07
CA HIS A 100 -3.22 -6.46 3.36
C HIS A 100 -3.38 -5.19 4.21
N ARG A 101 -4.06 -5.25 5.34
CA ARG A 101 -4.29 -4.10 6.24
C ARG A 101 -3.01 -3.36 6.61
N LYS A 102 -1.91 -4.07 6.81
CA LYS A 102 -0.59 -3.51 7.13
C LYS A 102 -0.04 -2.54 6.06
N ASN A 103 -0.56 -2.60 4.84
CA ASN A 103 -0.13 -1.75 3.74
C ASN A 103 -0.92 -0.43 3.62
N PHE A 104 -2.04 -0.29 4.33
CA PHE A 104 -2.83 0.94 4.40
C PHE A 104 -2.42 1.72 5.64
N VAL A 105 -1.32 2.45 5.52
CA VAL A 105 -0.56 3.02 6.65
C VAL A 105 -0.82 4.50 6.90
N VAL A 106 -1.50 5.19 6.00
CA VAL A 106 -1.83 6.61 6.16
C VAL A 106 -2.82 6.80 7.30
N GLY A 107 -2.56 7.80 8.15
CA GLY A 107 -3.44 8.14 9.26
C GLY A 107 -4.71 8.88 8.81
N VAL A 108 -5.74 8.89 9.65
CA VAL A 108 -7.01 9.60 9.38
C VAL A 108 -6.82 11.11 9.30
N PHE A 109 -5.83 11.67 9.99
CA PHE A 109 -5.42 13.07 9.86
C PHE A 109 -4.34 13.19 8.80
N GLN A 110 -4.72 13.69 7.63
CA GLN A 110 -3.89 13.77 6.44
C GLN A 110 -4.17 15.07 5.65
N ALA A 111 -3.59 15.24 4.47
CA ALA A 111 -3.92 16.35 3.58
C ALA A 111 -5.43 16.43 3.34
N GLY A 112 -6.00 17.63 3.45
CA GLY A 112 -7.45 17.85 3.60
C GLY A 112 -8.37 17.29 2.52
N ALA A 113 -7.86 17.08 1.29
CA ALA A 113 -8.61 16.49 0.19
C ALA A 113 -8.62 14.94 0.20
N GLY A 114 -8.00 14.28 1.20
CA GLY A 114 -7.89 12.83 1.26
C GLY A 114 -6.89 12.22 0.26
N THR A 115 -6.05 13.03 -0.36
CA THR A 115 -5.10 12.60 -1.40
C THR A 115 -4.13 11.54 -0.90
N SER A 116 -3.64 11.65 0.32
CA SER A 116 -2.66 10.71 0.88
C SER A 116 -3.19 9.29 0.94
N PHE A 117 -4.42 9.09 1.42
CA PHE A 117 -5.04 7.77 1.45
C PHE A 117 -5.37 7.25 0.03
N ASN A 118 -5.84 8.13 -0.85
CA ASN A 118 -6.05 7.78 -2.26
C ASN A 118 -4.76 7.26 -2.90
N MET A 119 -3.62 7.92 -2.66
CA MET A 119 -2.32 7.47 -3.19
C MET A 119 -1.84 6.18 -2.52
N ASN A 120 -2.10 6.00 -1.23
CA ASN A 120 -1.82 4.73 -0.56
C ASN A 120 -2.55 3.56 -1.24
N CYS A 121 -3.84 3.71 -1.53
CA CYS A 121 -4.59 2.71 -2.28
C CYS A 121 -4.01 2.47 -3.68
N ASN A 122 -3.69 3.54 -4.41
CA ASN A 122 -3.11 3.44 -5.74
C ASN A 122 -1.80 2.67 -5.74
N GLU A 123 -0.87 3.01 -4.85
CA GLU A 123 0.45 2.37 -4.78
C GLU A 123 0.37 0.90 -4.37
N VAL A 124 -0.47 0.55 -3.41
CA VAL A 124 -0.68 -0.86 -2.99
C VAL A 124 -1.26 -1.68 -4.15
N ILE A 125 -2.30 -1.18 -4.80
CA ILE A 125 -2.94 -1.88 -5.92
C ILE A 125 -1.97 -1.98 -7.11
N ALA A 126 -1.25 -0.92 -7.44
CA ALA A 126 -0.29 -0.90 -8.54
C ALA A 126 0.85 -1.90 -8.33
N ASN A 127 1.42 -1.97 -7.13
CA ASN A 127 2.48 -2.93 -6.83
C ASN A 127 1.98 -4.38 -6.90
N LEU A 128 0.78 -4.67 -6.38
CA LEU A 128 0.19 -6.01 -6.52
C LEU A 128 -0.10 -6.37 -7.98
N ALA A 129 -0.66 -5.43 -8.76
CA ALA A 129 -0.91 -5.64 -10.18
C ALA A 129 0.39 -5.87 -10.95
N ASN A 130 1.44 -5.08 -10.64
CA ASN A 130 2.75 -5.25 -11.27
C ASN A 130 3.37 -6.62 -10.98
N VAL A 131 3.27 -7.12 -9.75
CA VAL A 131 3.72 -8.47 -9.39
C VAL A 131 2.92 -9.53 -10.15
N LYS A 132 1.61 -9.38 -10.31
CA LYS A 132 0.77 -10.30 -11.11
C LYS A 132 1.14 -10.30 -12.59
N LEU A 133 1.70 -9.21 -13.10
CA LEU A 133 2.25 -9.10 -14.46
C LEU A 133 3.71 -9.56 -14.58
N GLY A 134 4.30 -10.11 -13.52
CA GLY A 134 5.68 -10.62 -13.51
C GLY A 134 6.75 -9.55 -13.22
N GLY A 135 6.36 -8.35 -12.80
CA GLY A 135 7.25 -7.30 -12.33
C GLY A 135 7.59 -7.42 -10.85
N LYS A 136 8.26 -6.41 -10.30
CA LYS A 136 8.64 -6.35 -8.88
C LYS A 136 7.98 -5.17 -8.20
N ILE A 137 7.87 -5.25 -6.86
CA ILE A 137 7.42 -4.14 -6.02
C ILE A 137 8.35 -2.94 -6.21
N GLY A 138 7.78 -1.75 -6.41
CA GLY A 138 8.54 -0.51 -6.63
C GLY A 138 8.99 -0.28 -8.08
N GLU A 139 8.68 -1.20 -8.99
CA GLU A 139 8.90 -1.01 -10.43
C GLU A 139 7.61 -0.48 -11.07
N TYR A 140 7.53 0.82 -11.27
CA TYR A 140 6.43 1.44 -12.02
C TYR A 140 6.79 1.49 -13.52
N LYS A 141 6.15 0.63 -14.31
CA LYS A 141 6.31 0.58 -15.77
C LYS A 141 5.09 1.13 -16.47
#